data_26be51f8e9666d4a474fc6a3d9d9900e
#
_entry.id   26be51f8e9666d4a474fc6a3d9d9900e
#
_cell.length_a   1.000
_cell.length_b   1.000
_cell.length_c   1.000
_cell.angle_alpha   90.00
_cell.angle_beta   90.00
_cell.angle_gamma   90.00
#
_symmetry.space_group_name_H-M   'P 1'
#
loop_
_entity.id
_entity.type
_entity.pdbx_description
1 polymer ?
#
loop_
_entity_poly.entity_id
_entity_poly.type
_entity_poly.pdbx_seq_one_letter_code
_entity_poly.pdbx_strand_id
1 'polypeptide(L)'
;MRSSLLWIWFTVFLILQGCVNATVQPNKISKAHTTELKQRYYQVKIKASDGTLIAFTVYQPKLSTNQTAPLILHTHGFGLSRMKRPELSLYGFLLPTGQVAKSAWKKGYWVISFDQRGHGGSQGKIRLTDPEKEAQDVITILNWAEQNLPQLAKNQNGVRVGMIGESYAGGVQYIASALDKRLQAIVPITTWYDIVESLAPNGVPKSNWIDFLNLIGDWWNWNKFDPELKQAYRDTQQQQLNPYIYDFLKTHQASWFCQREQPPQADALIIQGFRDVLFPFNEGVKATKCLQEANRQVHLIGVEGGHLQPFAQHSPLGSTPFWYIGKSIRCGNQKSYDLQKTIIGWFDLKLKDQNSSSELPEVCIDQSPVIQINDLKPITSYDLNKTWIAPNTTQDVFIPIHTANQKSFITGSSLLSLAVETENDDATFFISMAVKSAQTGKYKTLNEQTTPFNPKRKQLYDQIISRLNLKTQNYQDVELPSINTHLQQGDTIGLLVHSQSKYYKRVKQNKVEAWISGQIKLPKLWSEKEVTQQ
;
A
#
# COMPACT_ATOMS: atom_id res chain seq x y z
N MET A 1 27.58 -11.60 16.06
CA MET A 1 27.60 -10.77 14.85
C MET A 1 26.25 -10.12 14.49
N ARG A 2 25.39 -9.80 15.47
CA ARG A 2 24.06 -9.16 15.24
C ARG A 2 23.96 -7.70 15.74
N SER A 3 25.02 -7.16 16.34
CA SER A 3 25.00 -5.79 16.91
C SER A 3 25.69 -4.72 16.07
N SER A 4 26.47 -5.08 15.06
CA SER A 4 27.26 -4.13 14.28
C SER A 4 26.52 -3.47 13.10
N LEU A 5 25.43 -4.07 12.62
CA LEU A 5 24.63 -3.49 11.52
C LEU A 5 23.68 -2.36 11.97
N LEU A 6 23.26 -2.36 13.23
CA LEU A 6 22.42 -1.28 13.77
C LEU A 6 23.20 0.04 13.94
N TRP A 7 24.49 0.00 14.20
CA TRP A 7 25.32 1.19 14.43
C TRP A 7 25.66 1.95 13.15
N ILE A 8 25.78 1.28 12.02
CA ILE A 8 26.08 1.94 10.73
C ILE A 8 24.89 2.79 10.24
N TRP A 9 23.67 2.40 10.56
CA TRP A 9 22.48 3.19 10.28
C TRP A 9 22.34 4.42 11.18
N PHE A 10 22.86 4.36 12.40
CA PHE A 10 22.79 5.46 13.37
C PHE A 10 23.72 6.62 13.01
N THR A 11 24.89 6.35 12.47
CA THR A 11 25.90 7.37 12.15
C THR A 11 25.60 8.16 10.87
N VAL A 12 24.98 7.56 9.87
CA VAL A 12 24.63 8.26 8.60
C VAL A 12 23.48 9.24 8.79
N PHE A 13 22.61 9.04 9.80
CA PHE A 13 21.43 9.89 10.02
C PHE A 13 21.70 11.12 10.90
N LEU A 14 22.72 11.10 11.76
CA LEU A 14 23.04 12.22 12.67
C LEU A 14 23.70 13.42 11.97
N ILE A 15 24.29 13.22 10.78
CA ILE A 15 25.02 14.29 10.08
C ILE A 15 24.11 15.22 9.24
N LEU A 16 22.82 14.89 9.06
CA LEU A 16 21.92 15.64 8.17
C LEU A 16 20.95 16.61 8.87
N GLN A 17 21.02 16.79 10.19
CA GLN A 17 20.08 17.69 10.92
C GLN A 17 20.56 19.13 11.14
N GLY A 18 21.70 19.50 10.69
CA GLY A 18 22.20 20.89 10.83
C GLY A 18 21.98 21.72 9.56
N CYS A 19 21.04 22.66 9.57
CA CYS A 19 21.15 24.05 9.13
C CYS A 19 19.88 24.67 8.55
N VAL A 20 19.49 25.75 9.20
CA VAL A 20 18.88 27.02 8.75
C VAL A 20 17.44 27.01 8.26
N ASN A 21 16.57 27.47 9.16
CA ASN A 21 15.21 27.95 8.89
C ASN A 21 15.27 29.39 8.31
N ALA A 22 15.10 29.52 7.01
CA ALA A 22 14.65 30.77 6.41
C ALA A 22 13.19 30.62 6.04
N THR A 23 12.29 31.10 6.90
CA THR A 23 10.85 31.25 6.59
C THR A 23 10.67 32.55 5.80
N VAL A 24 10.45 32.43 4.51
CA VAL A 24 9.97 33.55 3.70
C VAL A 24 8.44 33.56 3.80
N GLN A 25 7.87 34.58 4.44
CA GLN A 25 6.43 34.83 4.36
C GLN A 25 6.07 35.21 2.92
N PRO A 26 5.01 34.64 2.33
CA PRO A 26 4.60 35.04 1.00
C PRO A 26 4.04 36.46 1.03
N ASN A 27 4.69 37.39 0.35
CA ASN A 27 4.06 38.66 0.02
C ASN A 27 2.79 38.38 -0.80
N LYS A 28 1.67 39.03 -0.46
CA LYS A 28 0.42 39.03 -1.23
C LYS A 28 0.74 39.35 -2.68
N ILE A 29 0.64 38.35 -3.56
CA ILE A 29 0.81 38.54 -4.99
C ILE A 29 -0.48 39.21 -5.49
N SER A 30 -0.37 40.46 -5.92
CA SER A 30 -1.45 41.18 -6.56
C SER A 30 -1.85 40.48 -7.86
N LYS A 31 -3.15 40.41 -8.13
CA LYS A 31 -3.69 39.97 -9.43
C LYS A 31 -3.27 41.00 -10.48
N ALA A 32 -2.20 40.77 -11.21
CA ALA A 32 -1.96 41.41 -12.51
C ALA A 32 -0.72 40.85 -13.21
N HIS A 33 -0.89 40.57 -14.48
CA HIS A 33 0.08 40.19 -15.50
C HIS A 33 0.68 38.79 -15.41
N THR A 34 0.32 38.00 -16.39
CA THR A 34 0.92 36.71 -16.73
C THR A 34 2.38 36.93 -17.16
N THR A 35 3.26 36.99 -16.17
CA THR A 35 4.70 37.07 -16.38
C THR A 35 5.26 35.66 -16.57
N GLU A 36 6.34 35.53 -17.34
CA GLU A 36 7.09 34.28 -17.44
C GLU A 36 7.50 33.78 -16.04
N LEU A 37 7.18 32.52 -15.74
CA LEU A 37 7.58 31.89 -14.49
C LEU A 37 8.94 31.21 -14.64
N LYS A 38 9.91 31.60 -13.82
CA LYS A 38 11.21 30.92 -13.73
C LYS A 38 11.12 29.69 -12.86
N GLN A 39 11.86 28.66 -13.20
CA GLN A 39 11.94 27.45 -12.37
C GLN A 39 12.60 27.77 -11.03
N ARG A 40 11.90 27.44 -9.93
CA ARG A 40 12.41 27.62 -8.55
C ARG A 40 11.67 26.72 -7.57
N TYR A 41 12.18 26.61 -6.35
CA TYR A 41 11.46 26.03 -5.23
C TYR A 41 11.55 26.91 -4.00
N TYR A 42 10.54 26.79 -3.12
CA TYR A 42 10.48 27.55 -1.87
C TYR A 42 9.62 26.81 -0.84
N GLN A 43 9.87 27.08 0.44
CA GLN A 43 9.18 26.43 1.54
C GLN A 43 8.05 27.32 2.07
N VAL A 44 6.96 26.68 2.46
CA VAL A 44 5.76 27.34 2.96
C VAL A 44 5.27 26.61 4.22
N LYS A 45 4.66 27.37 5.14
CA LYS A 45 3.86 26.84 6.24
C LYS A 45 2.51 27.54 6.26
N ILE A 46 1.45 26.76 6.37
CA ILE A 46 0.08 27.28 6.49
C ILE A 46 -0.61 26.71 7.73
N LYS A 47 -1.66 27.37 8.18
CA LYS A 47 -2.52 26.85 9.24
C LYS A 47 -3.63 26.00 8.63
N ALA A 48 -3.77 24.77 9.10
CA ALA A 48 -4.95 23.95 8.88
C ALA A 48 -6.17 24.55 9.60
N SER A 49 -7.36 24.02 9.36
CA SER A 49 -8.63 24.49 9.97
C SER A 49 -8.61 24.45 11.49
N ASP A 50 -7.87 23.53 12.09
CA ASP A 50 -7.70 23.38 13.54
C ASP A 50 -6.50 24.18 14.11
N GLY A 51 -5.89 25.05 13.29
CA GLY A 51 -4.73 25.87 13.67
C GLY A 51 -3.38 25.17 13.57
N THR A 52 -3.34 23.86 13.27
CA THR A 52 -2.11 23.10 13.10
C THR A 52 -1.28 23.64 11.93
N LEU A 53 0.02 23.85 12.13
CA LEU A 53 0.91 24.29 11.04
C LEU A 53 1.33 23.11 10.17
N ILE A 54 1.02 23.20 8.88
CA ILE A 54 1.39 22.23 7.85
C ILE A 54 2.49 22.83 6.97
N ALA A 55 3.60 22.10 6.85
CA ALA A 55 4.79 22.52 6.12
C ALA A 55 4.90 21.81 4.77
N PHE A 56 5.18 22.55 3.72
CA PHE A 56 5.40 22.00 2.39
C PHE A 56 6.45 22.78 1.60
N THR A 57 6.94 22.18 0.52
CA THR A 57 7.82 22.80 -0.46
C THR A 57 7.06 22.88 -1.77
N VAL A 58 7.02 24.07 -2.34
CA VAL A 58 6.49 24.35 -3.67
C VAL A 58 7.62 24.29 -4.68
N TYR A 59 7.44 23.50 -5.72
CA TYR A 59 8.31 23.44 -6.88
C TYR A 59 7.61 24.10 -8.05
N GLN A 60 7.96 25.34 -8.34
CA GLN A 60 7.44 26.16 -9.42
C GLN A 60 8.07 25.74 -10.76
N PRO A 61 7.27 25.37 -11.78
CA PRO A 61 7.82 25.09 -13.10
C PRO A 61 8.30 26.36 -13.82
N LYS A 62 9.05 26.18 -14.91
CA LYS A 62 9.25 27.23 -15.90
C LYS A 62 8.04 27.26 -16.83
N LEU A 63 7.34 28.41 -16.93
CA LEU A 63 6.19 28.59 -17.81
C LEU A 63 6.31 29.91 -18.56
N SER A 64 5.99 29.87 -19.87
CA SER A 64 5.88 31.08 -20.68
C SER A 64 4.64 31.88 -20.29
N THR A 65 4.57 33.13 -20.72
CA THR A 65 3.39 33.97 -20.61
C THR A 65 2.16 33.24 -21.20
N ASN A 66 1.04 33.21 -20.47
CA ASN A 66 -0.21 32.54 -20.85
C ASN A 66 -0.18 30.99 -20.86
N GLN A 67 0.92 30.36 -20.54
CA GLN A 67 0.96 28.91 -20.35
C GLN A 67 0.46 28.56 -18.95
N THR A 68 -0.38 27.53 -18.83
CA THR A 68 -0.85 26.98 -17.56
C THR A 68 -0.29 25.58 -17.33
N ALA A 69 -0.18 25.18 -16.07
CA ALA A 69 0.30 23.86 -15.69
C ALA A 69 -0.55 23.22 -14.57
N PRO A 70 -0.80 21.90 -14.63
CA PRO A 70 -1.47 21.19 -13.55
C PRO A 70 -0.56 21.02 -12.33
N LEU A 71 -1.17 20.67 -11.20
CA LEU A 71 -0.49 20.44 -9.93
C LEU A 71 -0.38 18.94 -9.63
N ILE A 72 0.78 18.53 -9.13
CA ILE A 72 0.95 17.23 -8.48
C ILE A 72 1.25 17.44 -6.99
N LEU A 73 0.44 16.86 -6.14
CA LEU A 73 0.73 16.72 -4.72
C LEU A 73 1.59 15.48 -4.50
N HIS A 74 2.63 15.61 -3.71
CA HIS A 74 3.48 14.52 -3.26
C HIS A 74 3.62 14.56 -1.74
N THR A 75 3.48 13.41 -1.10
CA THR A 75 3.81 13.27 0.31
C THR A 75 4.53 11.96 0.56
N HIS A 76 4.85 11.68 1.79
CA HIS A 76 5.81 10.68 2.22
C HIS A 76 5.15 9.48 2.92
N GLY A 77 5.83 8.33 2.90
CA GLY A 77 5.52 7.18 3.72
C GLY A 77 5.69 7.48 5.22
N PHE A 78 5.14 6.59 6.03
CA PHE A 78 5.11 6.74 7.49
C PHE A 78 6.52 6.90 8.09
N GLY A 79 6.66 7.83 9.03
CA GLY A 79 7.93 8.13 9.71
C GLY A 79 8.93 8.95 8.90
N LEU A 80 8.60 9.32 7.67
CA LEU A 80 9.48 10.07 6.76
C LEU A 80 9.10 11.56 6.70
N SER A 81 9.61 12.29 5.71
CA SER A 81 9.33 13.73 5.52
C SER A 81 9.35 14.11 4.04
N ARG A 82 8.78 15.28 3.71
CA ARG A 82 8.70 15.82 2.35
C ARG A 82 10.05 16.00 1.67
N MET A 83 10.06 16.15 0.36
CA MET A 83 11.20 16.70 -0.37
C MET A 83 11.37 18.17 -0.03
N LYS A 84 12.45 18.51 0.70
CA LYS A 84 12.80 19.91 1.03
C LYS A 84 13.60 20.58 -0.09
N ARG A 85 14.38 19.80 -0.83
CA ARG A 85 15.26 20.27 -1.93
C ARG A 85 15.28 19.22 -3.04
N PRO A 86 15.42 19.61 -4.31
CA PRO A 86 15.42 18.65 -5.41
C PRO A 86 16.67 17.77 -5.48
N GLU A 87 17.81 18.21 -4.89
CA GLU A 87 19.11 17.54 -5.00
C GLU A 87 19.40 16.59 -3.83
N LEU A 88 18.99 16.96 -2.61
CA LEU A 88 19.39 16.31 -1.36
C LEU A 88 18.24 15.66 -0.60
N SER A 89 17.21 15.24 -1.30
CA SER A 89 16.08 14.56 -0.66
C SER A 89 16.30 13.05 -0.65
N LEU A 90 16.09 12.41 0.50
CA LEU A 90 16.02 10.96 0.62
C LEU A 90 14.99 10.38 -0.37
N TYR A 91 13.85 11.05 -0.53
CA TYR A 91 12.84 10.73 -1.53
C TYR A 91 13.32 10.90 -2.96
N GLY A 92 14.11 11.92 -3.22
CA GLY A 92 14.72 12.12 -4.55
C GLY A 92 15.77 11.08 -4.90
N PHE A 93 16.29 10.34 -3.92
CA PHE A 93 17.33 9.34 -4.12
C PHE A 93 16.86 7.92 -3.89
N LEU A 94 16.13 7.67 -2.82
CA LEU A 94 15.76 6.32 -2.37
C LEU A 94 14.36 5.88 -2.80
N LEU A 95 13.41 6.80 -2.88
CA LEU A 95 12.01 6.46 -3.10
C LEU A 95 11.53 6.89 -4.49
N PRO A 96 10.88 5.99 -5.21
CA PRO A 96 10.41 6.23 -6.58
C PRO A 96 9.45 7.41 -6.70
N THR A 97 8.57 7.63 -5.71
CA THR A 97 7.58 8.71 -5.71
C THR A 97 8.23 10.09 -5.76
N GLY A 98 9.32 10.28 -5.02
CA GLY A 98 10.12 11.51 -5.10
C GLY A 98 10.80 11.71 -6.46
N GLN A 99 11.26 10.64 -7.08
CA GLN A 99 11.83 10.71 -8.44
C GLN A 99 10.77 11.10 -9.47
N VAL A 100 9.56 10.54 -9.35
CA VAL A 100 8.42 10.91 -10.21
C VAL A 100 8.05 12.37 -10.01
N ALA A 101 7.90 12.84 -8.77
CA ALA A 101 7.57 14.23 -8.45
C ALA A 101 8.61 15.21 -9.02
N LYS A 102 9.90 14.89 -8.88
CA LYS A 102 10.99 15.68 -9.48
C LYS A 102 10.93 15.68 -11.01
N SER A 103 10.62 14.53 -11.60
CA SER A 103 10.48 14.40 -13.07
C SER A 103 9.29 15.19 -13.60
N ALA A 104 8.15 15.15 -12.88
CA ALA A 104 6.97 15.95 -13.20
C ALA A 104 7.28 17.44 -13.16
N TRP A 105 7.97 17.94 -12.13
CA TRP A 105 8.41 19.33 -12.05
C TRP A 105 9.27 19.74 -13.27
N LYS A 106 10.25 18.91 -13.65
CA LYS A 106 11.07 19.15 -14.85
C LYS A 106 10.25 19.15 -16.15
N LYS A 107 9.11 18.44 -16.18
CA LYS A 107 8.17 18.39 -17.29
C LYS A 107 7.08 19.48 -17.24
N GLY A 108 7.26 20.48 -16.39
CA GLY A 108 6.41 21.66 -16.36
C GLY A 108 5.18 21.54 -15.46
N TYR A 109 5.12 20.57 -14.55
CA TYR A 109 4.10 20.53 -13.51
C TYR A 109 4.46 21.45 -12.34
N TRP A 110 3.47 22.09 -11.74
CA TRP A 110 3.59 22.49 -10.36
C TRP A 110 3.69 21.23 -9.49
N VAL A 111 4.56 21.27 -8.48
CA VAL A 111 4.63 20.19 -7.50
C VAL A 111 4.62 20.79 -6.10
N ILE A 112 3.78 20.26 -5.23
CA ILE A 112 3.82 20.52 -3.79
C ILE A 112 4.18 19.21 -3.09
N SER A 113 5.33 19.20 -2.40
CA SER A 113 5.71 18.11 -1.51
C SER A 113 5.51 18.55 -0.08
N PHE A 114 4.62 17.86 0.68
CA PHE A 114 4.25 18.28 2.03
C PHE A 114 4.59 17.23 3.09
N ASP A 115 4.85 17.71 4.31
CA ASP A 115 4.89 16.86 5.50
C ASP A 115 3.48 16.66 6.02
N GLN A 116 3.05 15.41 6.17
CA GLN A 116 1.82 15.09 6.87
C GLN A 116 1.93 15.52 8.34
N ARG A 117 0.78 15.81 8.99
CA ARG A 117 0.79 16.23 10.40
C ARG A 117 1.54 15.23 11.28
N GLY A 118 2.23 15.75 12.30
CA GLY A 118 3.08 14.94 13.15
C GLY A 118 4.44 14.56 12.56
N HIS A 119 4.72 14.89 11.28
CA HIS A 119 5.96 14.55 10.61
C HIS A 119 6.76 15.80 10.18
N GLY A 120 8.05 15.65 10.05
CA GLY A 120 8.96 16.63 9.47
C GLY A 120 8.82 18.03 10.07
N GLY A 121 8.46 19.01 9.24
CA GLY A 121 8.26 20.40 9.66
C GLY A 121 6.80 20.75 10.00
N SER A 122 5.86 19.82 9.85
CA SER A 122 4.47 19.97 10.26
C SER A 122 4.28 19.71 11.74
N GLN A 123 3.31 20.40 12.32
CA GLN A 123 2.88 20.21 13.70
C GLN A 123 1.76 19.15 13.79
N GLY A 124 1.16 19.01 14.97
CA GLY A 124 0.03 18.13 15.23
C GLY A 124 0.44 16.72 15.62
N LYS A 125 -0.55 15.83 15.64
CA LYS A 125 -0.43 14.41 16.01
C LYS A 125 -0.74 13.53 14.81
N ILE A 126 -0.11 12.38 14.76
CA ILE A 126 -0.34 11.33 13.74
C ILE A 126 -1.61 10.58 14.12
N ARG A 127 -2.57 10.48 13.19
CA ARG A 127 -3.84 9.80 13.39
C ARG A 127 -4.15 8.71 12.36
N LEU A 128 -3.21 8.37 11.51
CA LEU A 128 -3.32 7.35 10.46
C LEU A 128 -4.39 7.66 9.39
N THR A 129 -4.22 8.77 8.67
CA THR A 129 -5.09 9.19 7.55
C THR A 129 -6.53 9.55 7.96
N ASP A 130 -6.69 10.14 9.15
CA ASP A 130 -7.97 10.62 9.65
C ASP A 130 -8.64 11.57 8.64
N PRO A 131 -9.91 11.31 8.24
CA PRO A 131 -10.63 12.14 7.28
C PRO A 131 -10.84 13.58 7.75
N GLU A 132 -10.91 13.83 9.06
CA GLU A 132 -11.10 15.16 9.64
C GLU A 132 -9.76 15.89 9.92
N LYS A 133 -8.64 15.22 9.75
CA LYS A 133 -7.31 15.76 10.06
C LYS A 133 -6.37 15.67 8.84
N GLU A 134 -5.74 14.52 8.60
CA GLU A 134 -4.75 14.37 7.51
C GLU A 134 -5.36 14.64 6.13
N ALA A 135 -6.57 14.17 5.87
CA ALA A 135 -7.23 14.44 4.59
C ALA A 135 -7.66 15.90 4.46
N GLN A 136 -8.09 16.56 5.57
CA GLN A 136 -8.36 18.00 5.57
C GLN A 136 -7.11 18.85 5.38
N ASP A 137 -5.93 18.36 5.79
CA ASP A 137 -4.67 19.04 5.49
C ASP A 137 -4.39 19.07 3.99
N VAL A 138 -4.70 17.98 3.27
CA VAL A 138 -4.60 17.94 1.80
C VAL A 138 -5.53 18.99 1.17
N ILE A 139 -6.78 19.05 1.61
CA ILE A 139 -7.76 20.03 1.13
C ILE A 139 -7.30 21.46 1.42
N THR A 140 -6.73 21.69 2.59
CA THR A 140 -6.18 23.01 2.98
C THR A 140 -5.01 23.41 2.07
N ILE A 141 -4.13 22.49 1.72
CA ILE A 141 -3.04 22.71 0.76
C ILE A 141 -3.61 23.03 -0.64
N LEU A 142 -4.65 22.32 -1.07
CA LEU A 142 -5.32 22.59 -2.35
C LEU A 142 -5.93 23.99 -2.39
N ASN A 143 -6.61 24.39 -1.32
CA ASN A 143 -7.18 25.74 -1.19
C ASN A 143 -6.09 26.81 -1.28
N TRP A 144 -4.99 26.59 -0.56
CA TRP A 144 -3.85 27.49 -0.61
C TRP A 144 -3.24 27.56 -2.02
N ALA A 145 -3.06 26.42 -2.68
CA ALA A 145 -2.49 26.36 -4.03
C ALA A 145 -3.34 27.11 -5.04
N GLU A 146 -4.66 26.96 -4.98
CA GLU A 146 -5.60 27.63 -5.87
C GLU A 146 -5.59 29.16 -5.71
N GLN A 147 -5.34 29.65 -4.50
CA GLN A 147 -5.28 31.07 -4.18
C GLN A 147 -3.92 31.71 -4.45
N ASN A 148 -2.82 30.94 -4.39
CA ASN A 148 -1.49 31.51 -4.33
C ASN A 148 -0.58 31.12 -5.52
N LEU A 149 -0.88 30.05 -6.26
CA LEU A 149 -0.08 29.65 -7.40
C LEU A 149 -0.61 30.27 -8.70
N PRO A 150 0.19 31.07 -9.42
CA PRO A 150 -0.22 31.62 -10.70
C PRO A 150 -0.21 30.54 -11.79
N GLN A 151 -0.94 30.76 -12.86
CA GLN A 151 -0.94 29.91 -14.06
C GLN A 151 -1.24 28.42 -13.75
N LEU A 152 -2.07 28.13 -12.74
CA LEU A 152 -2.60 26.79 -12.54
C LEU A 152 -3.60 26.42 -13.64
N ALA A 153 -3.43 25.24 -14.21
CA ALA A 153 -4.40 24.67 -15.15
C ALA A 153 -5.70 24.37 -14.40
N LYS A 154 -6.83 24.72 -15.02
CA LYS A 154 -8.18 24.53 -14.47
C LYS A 154 -9.08 23.83 -15.49
N ASN A 155 -10.10 23.18 -14.99
CA ASN A 155 -11.24 22.66 -15.75
C ASN A 155 -12.54 22.98 -15.00
N GLN A 156 -13.65 22.37 -15.42
CA GLN A 156 -14.96 22.56 -14.76
C GLN A 156 -15.02 22.18 -13.28
N ASN A 157 -14.10 21.34 -12.80
CA ASN A 157 -14.01 20.91 -11.42
C ASN A 157 -13.05 21.78 -10.57
N GLY A 158 -12.49 22.85 -11.14
CA GLY A 158 -11.47 23.69 -10.50
C GLY A 158 -10.06 23.42 -11.02
N VAL A 159 -9.06 23.44 -10.14
CA VAL A 159 -7.66 23.17 -10.52
C VAL A 159 -7.45 21.72 -10.94
N ARG A 160 -6.61 21.48 -11.95
CA ARG A 160 -6.21 20.14 -12.38
C ARG A 160 -5.15 19.61 -11.45
N VAL A 161 -5.51 18.63 -10.62
CA VAL A 161 -4.63 18.10 -9.58
C VAL A 161 -4.56 16.59 -9.63
N GLY A 162 -3.33 16.08 -9.53
CA GLY A 162 -3.05 14.68 -9.21
C GLY A 162 -2.28 14.55 -7.90
N MET A 163 -2.25 13.35 -7.35
CA MET A 163 -1.49 13.05 -6.13
C MET A 163 -0.74 11.74 -6.26
N ILE A 164 0.46 11.67 -5.69
CA ILE A 164 1.30 10.47 -5.65
C ILE A 164 1.95 10.31 -4.28
N GLY A 165 2.06 9.07 -3.86
CA GLY A 165 2.78 8.69 -2.65
C GLY A 165 2.62 7.21 -2.31
N GLU A 166 3.58 6.69 -1.55
CA GLU A 166 3.60 5.31 -1.10
C GLU A 166 3.11 5.14 0.33
N SER A 167 2.61 3.95 0.67
CA SER A 167 2.24 3.55 2.03
C SER A 167 1.25 4.54 2.66
N TYR A 168 1.63 5.20 3.74
CA TYR A 168 0.85 6.24 4.42
C TYR A 168 0.35 7.33 3.46
N ALA A 169 1.21 7.75 2.53
CA ALA A 169 0.85 8.70 1.48
C ALA A 169 -0.13 8.12 0.45
N GLY A 170 -0.17 6.81 0.28
CA GLY A 170 -1.16 6.14 -0.56
C GLY A 170 -2.54 6.16 0.07
N GLY A 171 -2.64 5.82 1.37
CA GLY A 171 -3.90 5.80 2.10
C GLY A 171 -4.63 7.14 2.11
N VAL A 172 -3.91 8.25 2.37
CA VAL A 172 -4.52 9.59 2.40
C VAL A 172 -5.05 10.04 1.04
N GLN A 173 -4.51 9.53 -0.08
CA GLN A 173 -5.02 9.86 -1.43
C GLN A 173 -6.46 9.36 -1.62
N TYR A 174 -6.76 8.13 -1.19
CA TYR A 174 -8.11 7.59 -1.29
C TYR A 174 -9.10 8.45 -0.50
N ILE A 175 -8.79 8.76 0.75
CA ILE A 175 -9.69 9.52 1.62
C ILE A 175 -9.84 10.96 1.12
N ALA A 176 -8.75 11.63 0.80
CA ALA A 176 -8.80 12.99 0.28
C ALA A 176 -9.59 13.08 -1.03
N SER A 177 -9.48 12.09 -1.94
CA SER A 177 -10.25 12.07 -3.17
C SER A 177 -11.74 11.69 -2.99
N ALA A 178 -12.10 11.03 -1.88
CA ALA A 178 -13.50 10.85 -1.52
C ALA A 178 -14.12 12.16 -1.00
N LEU A 179 -13.32 13.03 -0.37
CA LEU A 179 -13.77 14.28 0.22
C LEU A 179 -13.69 15.49 -0.73
N ASP A 180 -12.78 15.46 -1.72
CA ASP A 180 -12.55 16.59 -2.63
C ASP A 180 -12.33 16.13 -4.08
N LYS A 181 -13.32 16.39 -4.94
CA LYS A 181 -13.32 16.03 -6.36
C LYS A 181 -12.30 16.77 -7.22
N ARG A 182 -11.59 17.77 -6.69
CA ARG A 182 -10.48 18.42 -7.40
C ARG A 182 -9.30 17.47 -7.59
N LEU A 183 -9.14 16.45 -6.73
CA LEU A 183 -8.21 15.36 -6.98
C LEU A 183 -8.76 14.48 -8.10
N GLN A 184 -8.20 14.61 -9.31
CA GLN A 184 -8.69 13.95 -10.53
C GLN A 184 -7.93 12.67 -10.86
N ALA A 185 -6.67 12.57 -10.45
CA ALA A 185 -5.81 11.43 -10.70
C ALA A 185 -4.95 11.11 -9.47
N ILE A 186 -4.98 9.86 -9.03
CA ILE A 186 -4.16 9.40 -7.91
C ILE A 186 -3.24 8.25 -8.31
N VAL A 187 -2.09 8.18 -7.65
CA VAL A 187 -1.15 7.08 -7.80
C VAL A 187 -0.78 6.56 -6.40
N PRO A 188 -1.68 5.77 -5.78
CA PRO A 188 -1.41 5.12 -4.51
C PRO A 188 -0.49 3.90 -4.73
N ILE A 189 0.59 3.83 -3.97
CA ILE A 189 1.62 2.79 -4.11
C ILE A 189 1.77 2.04 -2.79
N THR A 190 1.73 0.70 -2.81
CA THR A 190 1.90 -0.19 -1.63
C THR A 190 1.13 0.30 -0.40
N THR A 191 -0.16 0.47 -0.54
CA THR A 191 -1.01 1.01 0.52
C THR A 191 -2.21 0.12 0.80
N TRP A 192 -3.02 0.51 1.77
CA TRP A 192 -4.20 -0.23 2.21
C TRP A 192 -5.49 0.30 1.58
N TYR A 193 -6.39 -0.61 1.34
CA TYR A 193 -7.81 -0.36 1.14
C TYR A 193 -8.56 -0.44 2.48
N ASP A 194 -8.14 -1.42 3.32
CA ASP A 194 -8.62 -1.64 4.67
C ASP A 194 -7.44 -1.77 5.64
N ILE A 195 -7.20 -0.72 6.45
CA ILE A 195 -6.07 -0.69 7.39
C ILE A 195 -6.24 -1.67 8.56
N VAL A 196 -7.48 -1.90 8.97
CA VAL A 196 -7.79 -2.78 10.10
C VAL A 196 -7.45 -4.22 9.73
N GLU A 197 -7.97 -4.68 8.57
CA GLU A 197 -7.66 -6.02 8.07
C GLU A 197 -6.17 -6.19 7.73
N SER A 198 -5.56 -5.15 7.17
CA SER A 198 -4.13 -5.20 6.84
C SER A 198 -3.23 -5.32 8.06
N LEU A 199 -3.51 -4.61 9.15
CA LEU A 199 -2.68 -4.62 10.38
C LEU A 199 -3.02 -5.76 11.34
N ALA A 200 -4.28 -6.23 11.33
CA ALA A 200 -4.75 -7.27 12.23
C ALA A 200 -5.65 -8.28 11.52
N PRO A 201 -5.15 -8.99 10.48
CA PRO A 201 -5.96 -9.94 9.72
C PRO A 201 -6.52 -11.01 10.64
N ASN A 202 -7.83 -11.28 10.47
CA ASN A 202 -8.59 -12.21 11.32
C ASN A 202 -8.50 -11.90 12.84
N GLY A 203 -8.31 -10.64 13.21
CA GLY A 203 -8.16 -10.19 14.59
C GLY A 203 -6.83 -10.52 15.25
N VAL A 204 -5.81 -10.92 14.49
CA VAL A 204 -4.47 -11.20 15.01
C VAL A 204 -3.50 -10.11 14.54
N PRO A 205 -3.03 -9.22 15.45
CA PRO A 205 -2.18 -8.11 15.06
C PRO A 205 -0.81 -8.54 14.51
N LYS A 206 -0.36 -7.90 13.44
CA LYS A 206 1.02 -8.01 12.93
C LYS A 206 2.00 -7.29 13.87
N SER A 207 2.13 -7.80 15.09
CA SER A 207 2.75 -7.09 16.21
C SER A 207 4.19 -6.66 15.98
N ASN A 208 5.01 -7.45 15.24
CA ASN A 208 6.38 -7.04 14.94
C ASN A 208 6.45 -5.88 13.95
N TRP A 209 5.48 -5.79 13.00
CA TRP A 209 5.32 -4.62 12.14
C TRP A 209 4.81 -3.41 12.94
N ILE A 210 3.84 -3.62 13.83
CA ILE A 210 3.28 -2.56 14.67
C ILE A 210 4.37 -2.01 15.64
N ASP A 211 5.24 -2.86 16.19
CA ASP A 211 6.40 -2.44 16.96
C ASP A 211 7.36 -1.57 16.14
N PHE A 212 7.64 -1.97 14.90
CA PHE A 212 8.48 -1.19 13.99
C PHE A 212 7.83 0.16 13.63
N LEU A 213 6.53 0.18 13.32
CA LEU A 213 5.79 1.40 13.04
C LEU A 213 5.73 2.33 14.26
N ASN A 214 5.54 1.77 15.47
CA ASN A 214 5.60 2.55 16.69
C ASN A 214 6.98 3.17 16.92
N LEU A 215 8.04 2.41 16.66
CA LEU A 215 9.41 2.90 16.77
C LEU A 215 9.66 4.10 15.85
N ILE A 216 9.31 4.01 14.57
CA ILE A 216 9.58 5.09 13.60
C ILE A 216 8.57 6.24 13.69
N GLY A 217 7.33 5.98 14.09
CA GLY A 217 6.26 6.97 14.16
C GLY A 217 6.25 7.77 15.44
N ASP A 218 6.45 7.14 16.59
CA ASP A 218 6.36 7.79 17.88
C ASP A 218 7.73 8.14 18.47
N TRP A 219 8.62 7.15 18.61
CA TRP A 219 9.93 7.40 19.20
C TRP A 219 10.81 8.30 18.33
N TRP A 220 10.89 8.02 17.03
CA TRP A 220 11.69 8.81 16.09
C TRP A 220 11.13 10.22 15.86
N ASN A 221 9.79 10.38 15.88
CA ASN A 221 9.11 11.65 15.71
C ASN A 221 8.77 12.36 17.04
N TRP A 222 9.42 12.00 18.13
CA TRP A 222 9.29 12.69 19.40
C TRP A 222 7.87 12.66 19.99
N ASN A 223 7.31 11.47 20.16
CA ASN A 223 6.02 11.29 20.81
C ASN A 223 4.85 11.96 20.05
N LYS A 224 4.78 11.73 18.76
CA LYS A 224 3.80 12.37 17.88
C LYS A 224 2.51 11.58 17.66
N PHE A 225 2.39 10.36 18.14
CA PHE A 225 1.14 9.61 18.06
C PHE A 225 0.03 10.30 18.85
N ASP A 226 -1.17 10.25 18.28
CA ASP A 226 -2.40 10.55 19.00
C ASP A 226 -2.60 9.57 20.18
N PRO A 227 -3.26 10.01 21.29
CA PRO A 227 -3.53 9.13 22.43
C PRO A 227 -4.22 7.81 22.07
N GLU A 228 -5.17 7.82 21.11
CA GLU A 228 -5.86 6.61 20.65
C GLU A 228 -4.90 5.62 20.01
N LEU A 229 -3.96 6.06 19.18
CA LEU A 229 -2.94 5.18 18.59
C LEU A 229 -1.98 4.61 19.63
N LYS A 230 -1.66 5.38 20.67
CA LYS A 230 -0.86 4.88 21.79
C LYS A 230 -1.60 3.82 22.59
N GLN A 231 -2.91 3.99 22.77
CA GLN A 231 -3.72 2.98 23.41
C GLN A 231 -3.79 1.71 22.55
N ALA A 232 -4.04 1.85 21.23
CA ALA A 232 -4.02 0.76 20.28
C ALA A 232 -2.73 -0.04 20.32
N TYR A 233 -1.59 0.66 20.41
CA TYR A 233 -0.29 0.02 20.55
C TYR A 233 -0.19 -0.80 21.86
N ARG A 234 -0.61 -0.24 23.00
CA ARG A 234 -0.63 -0.97 24.29
C ARG A 234 -1.52 -2.22 24.22
N ASP A 235 -2.71 -2.10 23.64
CA ASP A 235 -3.65 -3.21 23.48
C ASP A 235 -3.04 -4.33 22.62
N THR A 236 -2.35 -3.96 21.55
CA THR A 236 -1.59 -4.92 20.72
C THR A 236 -0.51 -5.64 21.51
N GLN A 237 0.24 -4.94 22.39
CA GLN A 237 1.25 -5.56 23.25
C GLN A 237 0.65 -6.57 24.22
N GLN A 238 -0.55 -6.32 24.69
CA GLN A 238 -1.32 -7.20 25.58
C GLN A 238 -2.15 -8.25 24.80
N GLN A 239 -2.06 -8.24 23.48
CA GLN A 239 -2.85 -9.11 22.59
C GLN A 239 -4.37 -8.95 22.79
N GLN A 240 -4.83 -7.78 23.18
CA GLN A 240 -6.26 -7.48 23.35
C GLN A 240 -6.89 -7.03 22.04
N LEU A 241 -8.11 -7.51 21.77
CA LEU A 241 -8.98 -7.00 20.72
C LEU A 241 -9.89 -5.94 21.34
N ASN A 242 -9.55 -4.68 21.19
CA ASN A 242 -10.31 -3.57 21.73
C ASN A 242 -11.26 -3.00 20.66
N PRO A 243 -12.60 -3.15 20.80
CA PRO A 243 -13.57 -2.64 19.83
C PRO A 243 -13.43 -1.15 19.54
N TYR A 244 -12.99 -0.37 20.53
CA TYR A 244 -12.80 1.07 20.37
C TYR A 244 -11.77 1.44 19.29
N ILE A 245 -10.68 0.70 19.16
CA ILE A 245 -9.68 1.01 18.12
C ILE A 245 -10.20 0.71 16.71
N TYR A 246 -11.03 -0.33 16.58
CA TYR A 246 -11.68 -0.63 15.31
C TYR A 246 -12.68 0.45 14.93
N ASP A 247 -13.44 0.96 15.90
CA ASP A 247 -14.34 2.09 15.70
C ASP A 247 -13.60 3.36 15.31
N PHE A 248 -12.46 3.64 15.95
CA PHE A 248 -11.60 4.76 15.61
C PHE A 248 -11.02 4.65 14.19
N LEU A 249 -10.49 3.50 13.81
CA LEU A 249 -9.82 3.32 12.51
C LEU A 249 -10.77 3.12 11.32
N LYS A 250 -12.06 2.80 11.53
CA LYS A 250 -13.00 2.46 10.45
C LYS A 250 -13.10 3.54 9.36
N THR A 251 -12.98 4.81 9.72
CA THR A 251 -13.05 5.93 8.78
C THR A 251 -11.71 6.26 8.11
N HIS A 252 -10.61 5.59 8.51
CA HIS A 252 -9.25 5.85 8.06
C HIS A 252 -8.83 4.99 6.85
N GLN A 253 -9.82 4.54 6.08
CA GLN A 253 -9.64 3.55 5.02
C GLN A 253 -10.64 3.74 3.87
N ALA A 254 -10.24 3.36 2.67
CA ALA A 254 -11.10 3.49 1.48
C ALA A 254 -12.35 2.60 1.59
N SER A 255 -12.25 1.44 2.21
CA SER A 255 -13.36 0.49 2.38
C SER A 255 -14.59 1.12 3.06
N TRP A 256 -14.37 2.01 4.03
CA TRP A 256 -15.45 2.75 4.68
C TRP A 256 -16.26 3.60 3.71
N PHE A 257 -15.57 4.37 2.86
CA PHE A 257 -16.20 5.27 1.89
C PHE A 257 -16.90 4.50 0.77
N CYS A 258 -16.27 3.42 0.28
CA CYS A 258 -16.85 2.55 -0.74
C CYS A 258 -18.15 1.89 -0.28
N GLN A 259 -18.19 1.41 0.97
CA GLN A 259 -19.39 0.76 1.52
C GLN A 259 -20.55 1.72 1.79
N ARG A 260 -20.32 3.03 1.76
CA ARG A 260 -21.32 4.09 2.03
C ARG A 260 -21.67 4.93 0.82
N GLU A 261 -21.39 4.40 -0.37
CA GLU A 261 -21.66 5.09 -1.64
C GLU A 261 -21.00 6.47 -1.74
N GLN A 262 -19.87 6.63 -1.05
CA GLN A 262 -19.03 7.83 -1.10
C GLN A 262 -17.59 7.47 -1.55
N PRO A 263 -17.43 6.68 -2.62
CA PRO A 263 -16.12 6.20 -3.03
C PRO A 263 -15.19 7.35 -3.42
N PRO A 264 -13.87 7.11 -3.41
CA PRO A 264 -12.91 8.05 -3.98
C PRO A 264 -13.29 8.42 -5.42
N GLN A 265 -13.22 9.72 -5.75
CA GLN A 265 -13.70 10.27 -7.02
C GLN A 265 -12.60 10.43 -8.08
N ALA A 266 -11.36 10.16 -7.72
CA ALA A 266 -10.24 10.23 -8.66
C ALA A 266 -10.10 8.96 -9.49
N ASP A 267 -9.65 9.09 -10.74
CA ASP A 267 -9.10 7.98 -11.50
C ASP A 267 -7.78 7.53 -10.87
N ALA A 268 -7.46 6.23 -10.92
CA ALA A 268 -6.34 5.68 -10.18
C ALA A 268 -5.40 4.80 -11.00
N LEU A 269 -4.09 5.01 -10.81
CA LEU A 269 -3.05 4.06 -11.18
C LEU A 269 -2.49 3.45 -9.90
N ILE A 270 -2.99 2.26 -9.55
CA ILE A 270 -2.65 1.56 -8.31
C ILE A 270 -1.41 0.69 -8.57
N ILE A 271 -0.41 0.77 -7.69
CA ILE A 271 0.79 -0.08 -7.76
C ILE A 271 0.93 -0.84 -6.45
N GLN A 272 0.87 -2.18 -6.50
CA GLN A 272 0.90 -3.02 -5.30
C GLN A 272 1.86 -4.19 -5.45
N GLY A 273 2.57 -4.53 -4.35
CA GLY A 273 3.56 -5.60 -4.32
C GLY A 273 2.98 -6.93 -3.85
N PHE A 274 3.31 -8.03 -4.54
CA PHE A 274 2.96 -9.38 -4.08
C PHE A 274 3.70 -9.81 -2.81
N ARG A 275 4.90 -9.25 -2.58
CA ARG A 275 5.71 -9.52 -1.37
C ARG A 275 5.52 -8.48 -0.29
N ASP A 276 4.53 -7.60 -0.43
CA ASP A 276 4.16 -6.65 0.62
C ASP A 276 3.40 -7.38 1.73
N VAL A 277 4.12 -7.71 2.80
CA VAL A 277 3.56 -8.42 3.96
C VAL A 277 2.81 -7.49 4.91
N LEU A 278 2.96 -6.17 4.75
CA LEU A 278 2.20 -5.19 5.53
C LEU A 278 0.83 -4.94 4.90
N PHE A 279 0.82 -4.59 3.60
CA PHE A 279 -0.38 -4.36 2.79
C PHE A 279 -0.39 -5.31 1.59
N PRO A 280 -1.03 -6.48 1.70
CA PRO A 280 -1.02 -7.50 0.64
C PRO A 280 -1.58 -6.97 -0.69
N PHE A 281 -1.23 -7.62 -1.79
CA PHE A 281 -1.74 -7.29 -3.13
C PHE A 281 -3.28 -7.25 -3.20
N ASN A 282 -3.95 -8.00 -2.34
CA ASN A 282 -5.41 -7.98 -2.15
C ASN A 282 -5.96 -6.57 -1.93
N GLU A 283 -5.21 -5.69 -1.26
CA GLU A 283 -5.62 -4.31 -0.99
C GLU A 283 -5.77 -3.51 -2.29
N GLY A 284 -4.82 -3.67 -3.22
CA GLY A 284 -4.91 -3.08 -4.54
C GLY A 284 -6.08 -3.63 -5.36
N VAL A 285 -6.34 -4.94 -5.28
CA VAL A 285 -7.49 -5.59 -5.97
C VAL A 285 -8.81 -5.05 -5.44
N LYS A 286 -8.97 -4.94 -4.11
CA LYS A 286 -10.19 -4.41 -3.47
C LYS A 286 -10.42 -2.95 -3.84
N ALA A 287 -9.37 -2.13 -3.79
CA ALA A 287 -9.44 -0.72 -4.18
C ALA A 287 -9.82 -0.56 -5.67
N THR A 288 -9.22 -1.38 -6.55
CA THR A 288 -9.56 -1.37 -7.98
C THR A 288 -11.04 -1.65 -8.20
N LYS A 289 -11.59 -2.69 -7.58
CA LYS A 289 -13.01 -3.06 -7.72
C LYS A 289 -13.94 -1.93 -7.26
N CYS A 290 -13.67 -1.36 -6.06
CA CYS A 290 -14.49 -0.26 -5.56
C CYS A 290 -14.51 0.94 -6.52
N LEU A 291 -13.34 1.34 -7.02
CA LEU A 291 -13.24 2.48 -7.93
C LEU A 291 -13.90 2.21 -9.28
N GLN A 292 -13.81 0.99 -9.80
CA GLN A 292 -14.50 0.59 -11.03
C GLN A 292 -16.02 0.60 -10.85
N GLU A 293 -16.54 0.09 -9.72
CA GLU A 293 -17.95 0.17 -9.36
C GLU A 293 -18.45 1.62 -9.26
N ALA A 294 -17.55 2.55 -8.92
CA ALA A 294 -17.80 4.00 -8.92
C ALA A 294 -17.59 4.65 -10.30
N ASN A 295 -17.45 3.89 -11.38
CA ASN A 295 -17.17 4.36 -12.74
C ASN A 295 -15.88 5.19 -12.86
N ARG A 296 -14.85 4.87 -12.07
CA ARG A 296 -13.52 5.47 -12.22
C ARG A 296 -12.66 4.63 -13.15
N GLN A 297 -11.81 5.31 -13.92
CA GLN A 297 -10.81 4.61 -14.72
C GLN A 297 -9.67 4.18 -13.79
N VAL A 298 -9.38 2.88 -13.77
CA VAL A 298 -8.38 2.30 -12.87
C VAL A 298 -7.46 1.37 -13.63
N HIS A 299 -6.17 1.48 -13.37
CA HIS A 299 -5.18 0.50 -13.76
C HIS A 299 -4.50 -0.04 -12.49
N LEU A 300 -4.37 -1.37 -12.42
CA LEU A 300 -3.67 -2.06 -11.32
C LEU A 300 -2.37 -2.66 -11.83
N ILE A 301 -1.25 -2.22 -11.25
CA ILE A 301 0.07 -2.77 -11.53
C ILE A 301 0.49 -3.66 -10.37
N GLY A 302 0.73 -4.94 -10.66
CA GLY A 302 1.28 -5.92 -9.73
C GLY A 302 2.78 -6.09 -9.92
N VAL A 303 3.55 -5.89 -8.85
CA VAL A 303 5.01 -6.05 -8.85
C VAL A 303 5.45 -7.08 -7.82
N GLU A 304 6.61 -7.70 -8.02
CA GLU A 304 7.19 -8.67 -7.06
C GLU A 304 7.80 -8.01 -5.81
N GLY A 305 7.70 -6.68 -5.69
CA GLY A 305 8.28 -5.92 -4.58
C GLY A 305 7.57 -6.12 -3.24
N GLY A 306 8.29 -5.80 -2.17
CA GLY A 306 7.77 -5.74 -0.80
C GLY A 306 7.49 -4.31 -0.36
N HIS A 307 7.05 -4.13 0.90
CA HIS A 307 6.61 -2.82 1.40
C HIS A 307 7.69 -1.74 1.35
N LEU A 308 8.91 -2.06 1.75
CA LEU A 308 10.02 -1.09 1.77
C LEU A 308 10.62 -0.83 0.38
N GLN A 309 10.36 -1.70 -0.59
CA GLN A 309 10.88 -1.60 -1.95
C GLN A 309 9.86 -2.12 -2.97
N PRO A 310 8.80 -1.34 -3.23
CA PRO A 310 7.71 -1.77 -4.10
C PRO A 310 8.15 -2.08 -5.53
N PHE A 311 9.24 -1.46 -6.00
CA PHE A 311 9.74 -1.64 -7.37
C PHE A 311 10.88 -2.65 -7.49
N ALA A 312 11.29 -3.29 -6.39
CA ALA A 312 12.31 -4.33 -6.43
C ALA A 312 11.71 -5.64 -6.93
N GLN A 313 12.21 -6.14 -8.03
CA GLN A 313 11.94 -7.49 -8.51
C GLN A 313 12.95 -8.45 -7.92
N HIS A 314 12.51 -9.64 -7.50
CA HIS A 314 13.34 -10.78 -7.06
C HIS A 314 14.59 -10.43 -6.25
N SER A 315 14.46 -10.36 -4.96
CA SER A 315 15.58 -10.47 -4.06
C SER A 315 15.40 -11.69 -3.16
N PRO A 316 16.39 -12.56 -3.04
CA PRO A 316 16.36 -13.64 -2.07
C PRO A 316 16.32 -13.13 -0.61
N LEU A 317 16.53 -11.83 -0.40
CA LEU A 317 16.48 -11.18 0.91
C LEU A 317 15.18 -10.39 1.16
N GLY A 318 14.20 -10.42 0.23
CA GLY A 318 12.94 -9.65 0.37
C GLY A 318 13.11 -8.14 0.28
N SER A 319 14.31 -7.64 0.44
CA SER A 319 14.70 -6.24 0.38
C SER A 319 16.07 -6.12 -0.25
N THR A 320 16.12 -5.72 -1.52
CA THR A 320 17.40 -5.40 -2.15
C THR A 320 17.80 -3.96 -1.91
N PRO A 321 19.10 -3.68 -2.02
CA PRO A 321 19.62 -2.33 -1.90
C PRO A 321 18.98 -1.36 -2.92
N PHE A 322 19.00 -0.12 -2.58
CA PHE A 322 18.38 1.09 -3.09
C PHE A 322 18.55 1.44 -4.60
N TRP A 323 19.17 0.60 -5.41
CA TRP A 323 19.51 0.90 -6.83
C TRP A 323 18.48 0.45 -7.87
N TYR A 324 17.35 -0.10 -7.46
CA TYR A 324 16.35 -0.63 -8.40
C TYR A 324 15.24 0.36 -8.78
N ILE A 325 15.50 1.64 -8.62
CA ILE A 325 14.62 2.70 -9.08
C ILE A 325 14.64 2.72 -10.62
N GLY A 326 13.48 2.52 -11.25
CA GLY A 326 13.33 2.64 -12.70
C GLY A 326 13.31 1.32 -13.48
N LYS A 327 12.93 0.19 -12.87
CA LYS A 327 12.71 -1.05 -13.62
C LYS A 327 11.41 -1.02 -14.42
N SER A 328 11.45 -1.69 -15.56
CA SER A 328 10.28 -1.98 -16.40
C SER A 328 9.64 -3.27 -15.96
N ILE A 329 8.31 -3.32 -16.01
CA ILE A 329 7.51 -4.54 -15.90
C ILE A 329 7.05 -5.00 -17.28
N ARG A 330 6.81 -6.28 -17.44
CA ARG A 330 6.28 -6.88 -18.67
C ARG A 330 4.97 -7.58 -18.36
N CYS A 331 3.92 -7.24 -19.07
CA CYS A 331 2.63 -7.90 -18.91
C CYS A 331 1.89 -7.90 -20.25
N GLY A 332 1.08 -8.89 -20.48
CA GLY A 332 0.32 -9.04 -21.72
C GLY A 332 1.21 -8.86 -22.96
N ASN A 333 1.16 -9.69 -23.94
CA ASN A 333 1.92 -9.58 -25.19
C ASN A 333 3.40 -9.13 -25.04
N GLN A 334 4.03 -9.39 -23.91
CA GLN A 334 5.44 -9.06 -23.60
C GLN A 334 5.79 -7.56 -23.68
N LYS A 335 4.80 -6.65 -23.72
CA LYS A 335 5.04 -5.21 -23.75
C LYS A 335 5.70 -4.75 -22.45
N SER A 336 6.78 -3.98 -22.57
CA SER A 336 7.54 -3.47 -21.43
C SER A 336 7.12 -2.06 -21.06
N TYR A 337 6.85 -1.83 -19.77
CA TYR A 337 6.43 -0.54 -19.21
C TYR A 337 7.46 -0.07 -18.18
N ASP A 338 8.12 1.04 -18.45
CA ASP A 338 8.94 1.76 -17.46
C ASP A 338 8.01 2.45 -16.46
N LEU A 339 8.06 2.05 -15.20
CA LEU A 339 7.10 2.51 -14.18
C LEU A 339 7.11 4.03 -14.00
N GLN A 340 8.28 4.67 -14.02
CA GLN A 340 8.36 6.13 -13.89
C GLN A 340 7.73 6.85 -15.07
N LYS A 341 8.01 6.38 -16.29
CA LYS A 341 7.40 6.94 -17.52
C LYS A 341 5.89 6.67 -17.54
N THR A 342 5.47 5.49 -17.11
CA THR A 342 4.05 5.11 -17.01
C THR A 342 3.28 6.03 -16.07
N ILE A 343 3.82 6.30 -14.88
CA ILE A 343 3.20 7.21 -13.91
C ILE A 343 3.13 8.65 -14.47
N ILE A 344 4.19 9.13 -15.09
CA ILE A 344 4.16 10.46 -15.72
C ILE A 344 3.16 10.50 -16.89
N GLY A 345 3.13 9.45 -17.72
CA GLY A 345 2.14 9.33 -18.81
C GLY A 345 0.70 9.30 -18.30
N TRP A 346 0.45 8.65 -17.17
CA TRP A 346 -0.84 8.69 -16.47
C TRP A 346 -1.26 10.12 -16.11
N PHE A 347 -0.36 10.89 -15.49
CA PHE A 347 -0.65 12.28 -15.18
C PHE A 347 -0.79 13.16 -16.43
N ASP A 348 0.03 12.94 -17.47
CA ASP A 348 -0.09 13.67 -18.74
C ASP A 348 -1.47 13.40 -19.40
N LEU A 349 -1.94 12.13 -19.38
CA LEU A 349 -3.27 11.76 -19.87
C LEU A 349 -4.39 12.43 -19.07
N LYS A 350 -4.33 12.37 -17.74
CA LYS A 350 -5.42 12.80 -16.85
C LYS A 350 -5.46 14.30 -16.58
N LEU A 351 -4.31 14.96 -16.62
CA LEU A 351 -4.20 16.36 -16.19
C LEU A 351 -3.82 17.33 -17.32
N LYS A 352 -3.35 16.83 -18.48
CA LYS A 352 -3.01 17.65 -19.64
C LYS A 352 -3.81 17.28 -20.90
N ASP A 353 -4.69 16.29 -20.82
CA ASP A 353 -5.43 15.73 -21.97
C ASP A 353 -4.50 15.26 -23.11
N GLN A 354 -3.29 14.82 -22.76
CA GLN A 354 -2.32 14.32 -23.72
C GLN A 354 -2.45 12.81 -23.84
N ASN A 355 -2.70 12.30 -25.02
CA ASN A 355 -2.71 10.87 -25.27
C ASN A 355 -1.31 10.30 -24.95
N SER A 356 -1.22 9.46 -23.94
CA SER A 356 0.00 8.69 -23.70
C SER A 356 0.04 7.57 -24.73
N SER A 357 1.17 7.38 -25.39
CA SER A 357 1.38 6.38 -26.43
C SER A 357 1.37 4.93 -25.92
N SER A 358 1.20 4.69 -24.65
CA SER A 358 1.16 3.34 -24.06
C SER A 358 -0.22 3.06 -23.48
N GLU A 359 -0.98 2.25 -24.17
CA GLU A 359 -2.18 1.63 -23.61
C GLU A 359 -1.76 0.65 -22.52
N LEU A 360 -1.82 1.10 -21.26
CA LEU A 360 -1.64 0.23 -20.12
C LEU A 360 -2.87 -0.67 -20.01
N PRO A 361 -2.73 -2.01 -19.88
CA PRO A 361 -3.88 -2.87 -19.62
C PRO A 361 -4.53 -2.55 -18.27
N GLU A 362 -5.77 -2.96 -18.08
CA GLU A 362 -6.50 -2.80 -16.83
C GLU A 362 -5.71 -3.35 -15.64
N VAL A 363 -5.20 -4.57 -15.80
CA VAL A 363 -4.31 -5.23 -14.84
C VAL A 363 -3.02 -5.61 -15.53
N CYS A 364 -1.90 -5.11 -15.00
CA CYS A 364 -0.56 -5.42 -15.47
C CYS A 364 0.25 -6.05 -14.34
N ILE A 365 0.44 -7.35 -14.37
CA ILE A 365 1.27 -8.08 -13.42
C ILE A 365 2.56 -8.51 -14.13
N ASP A 366 3.71 -8.30 -13.49
CA ASP A 366 4.98 -8.61 -14.12
C ASP A 366 5.08 -10.07 -14.53
N GLN A 367 5.48 -10.31 -15.79
CA GLN A 367 5.58 -11.62 -16.44
C GLN A 367 4.25 -12.41 -16.54
N SER A 368 3.12 -11.73 -16.50
CA SER A 368 1.80 -12.36 -16.65
C SER A 368 1.28 -12.31 -18.09
N PRO A 369 0.31 -13.18 -18.43
CA PRO A 369 -0.57 -12.99 -19.60
C PRO A 369 -1.42 -11.74 -19.45
N VAL A 370 -2.29 -11.47 -20.43
CA VAL A 370 -3.35 -10.46 -20.28
C VAL A 370 -4.32 -10.92 -19.19
N ILE A 371 -4.45 -10.13 -18.12
CA ILE A 371 -5.28 -10.43 -16.95
C ILE A 371 -6.31 -9.33 -16.77
N GLN A 372 -7.54 -9.73 -16.46
CA GLN A 372 -8.61 -8.83 -16.01
C GLN A 372 -8.76 -8.92 -14.48
N ILE A 373 -9.32 -7.90 -13.86
CA ILE A 373 -9.51 -7.86 -12.40
C ILE A 373 -10.32 -9.06 -11.88
N ASN A 374 -11.22 -9.61 -12.69
CA ASN A 374 -12.03 -10.76 -12.33
C ASN A 374 -11.27 -12.09 -12.33
N ASP A 375 -10.16 -12.17 -13.06
CA ASP A 375 -9.30 -13.36 -13.08
C ASP A 375 -8.52 -13.54 -11.78
N LEU A 376 -8.40 -12.48 -10.97
CA LEU A 376 -7.73 -12.50 -9.68
C LEU A 376 -8.57 -13.07 -8.54
N LYS A 377 -9.84 -13.43 -8.82
CA LYS A 377 -10.76 -13.99 -7.83
C LYS A 377 -10.53 -15.48 -7.62
N PRO A 378 -10.80 -16.01 -6.41
CA PRO A 378 -10.86 -17.45 -6.16
C PRO A 378 -12.07 -18.07 -6.89
N ILE A 379 -11.84 -18.99 -7.81
CA ILE A 379 -12.89 -19.60 -8.65
C ILE A 379 -12.94 -21.13 -8.64
N THR A 380 -11.79 -21.80 -8.53
CA THR A 380 -11.72 -23.26 -8.62
C THR A 380 -11.66 -23.86 -7.24
N SER A 381 -12.69 -24.63 -6.85
CA SER A 381 -12.81 -25.27 -5.54
C SER A 381 -12.05 -26.58 -5.47
N TYR A 382 -11.39 -26.81 -4.34
CA TYR A 382 -10.73 -28.06 -3.97
C TYR A 382 -11.10 -28.41 -2.54
N ASP A 383 -11.45 -29.69 -2.29
CA ASP A 383 -11.72 -30.17 -0.95
C ASP A 383 -10.42 -30.42 -0.19
N LEU A 384 -10.39 -30.03 1.07
CA LEU A 384 -9.31 -30.33 2.00
C LEU A 384 -9.73 -31.53 2.85
N ASN A 385 -9.08 -32.67 2.62
CA ASN A 385 -9.29 -33.86 3.42
C ASN A 385 -8.97 -33.59 4.88
N LYS A 386 -9.73 -34.19 5.79
CA LYS A 386 -9.48 -34.10 7.23
C LYS A 386 -8.06 -34.54 7.54
N THR A 387 -7.24 -33.61 7.99
CA THR A 387 -5.79 -33.79 8.19
C THR A 387 -5.44 -33.36 9.61
N TRP A 388 -4.71 -34.20 10.32
CA TRP A 388 -4.10 -33.83 11.61
C TRP A 388 -2.91 -32.95 11.38
N ILE A 389 -2.86 -31.81 12.07
CA ILE A 389 -1.74 -30.89 12.06
C ILE A 389 -1.20 -30.70 13.48
N ALA A 390 0.11 -30.78 13.60
CA ALA A 390 0.85 -30.47 14.81
C ALA A 390 2.18 -29.80 14.45
N PRO A 391 2.15 -28.61 13.81
CA PRO A 391 3.38 -27.88 13.48
C PRO A 391 4.07 -27.43 14.78
N ASN A 392 5.38 -27.49 14.78
CA ASN A 392 6.20 -27.01 15.90
C ASN A 392 7.22 -25.98 15.42
N THR A 393 8.14 -25.56 16.27
CA THR A 393 9.12 -24.52 15.95
C THR A 393 10.14 -24.93 14.86
N THR A 394 10.24 -26.21 14.55
CA THR A 394 11.21 -26.76 13.60
C THR A 394 10.56 -27.47 12.41
N GLN A 395 9.27 -27.78 12.48
CA GLN A 395 8.57 -28.52 11.45
C GLN A 395 7.22 -27.93 11.13
N ASP A 396 7.03 -27.52 9.88
CA ASP A 396 5.78 -27.07 9.29
C ASP A 396 5.01 -28.25 8.70
N VAL A 397 3.69 -28.12 8.54
CA VAL A 397 2.84 -29.14 7.94
C VAL A 397 2.37 -28.67 6.56
N PHE A 398 2.69 -29.46 5.52
CA PHE A 398 2.23 -29.18 4.16
C PHE A 398 0.98 -30.00 3.81
N ILE A 399 -0.05 -29.29 3.33
CA ILE A 399 -1.32 -29.88 2.90
C ILE A 399 -1.43 -29.68 1.40
N PRO A 400 -1.33 -30.74 0.58
CA PRO A 400 -1.41 -30.63 -0.87
C PRO A 400 -2.84 -30.29 -1.31
N ILE A 401 -2.96 -29.47 -2.36
CA ILE A 401 -4.23 -29.07 -2.96
C ILE A 401 -4.32 -29.57 -4.41
N HIS A 402 -3.35 -29.18 -5.25
CA HIS A 402 -3.36 -29.50 -6.68
C HIS A 402 -1.95 -29.73 -7.19
N THR A 403 -1.77 -30.78 -7.99
CA THR A 403 -0.51 -31.05 -8.69
C THR A 403 -0.64 -30.63 -10.15
N ALA A 404 0.27 -29.79 -10.61
CA ALA A 404 0.27 -29.29 -11.97
C ALA A 404 0.62 -30.40 -12.97
N ASN A 405 -0.29 -30.66 -13.90
CA ASN A 405 -0.10 -31.67 -14.97
C ASN A 405 0.73 -31.15 -16.15
N GLN A 406 0.94 -29.83 -16.23
CA GLN A 406 1.75 -29.13 -17.23
C GLN A 406 2.28 -27.83 -16.61
N LYS A 407 3.19 -27.16 -17.31
CA LYS A 407 3.59 -25.81 -16.91
C LYS A 407 2.38 -24.89 -16.87
N SER A 408 2.25 -24.16 -15.79
CA SER A 408 1.08 -23.32 -15.51
C SER A 408 1.51 -22.04 -14.83
N PHE A 409 0.65 -21.02 -14.92
CA PHE A 409 0.78 -19.76 -14.20
C PHE A 409 -0.45 -19.57 -13.31
N ILE A 410 -0.26 -19.09 -12.10
CA ILE A 410 -1.35 -18.77 -11.17
C ILE A 410 -1.08 -17.42 -10.50
N THR A 411 -2.09 -16.57 -10.47
CA THR A 411 -2.04 -15.27 -9.79
C THR A 411 -3.40 -14.88 -9.23
N GLY A 412 -3.42 -14.20 -8.09
CA GLY A 412 -4.64 -13.75 -7.41
C GLY A 412 -4.79 -14.31 -6.00
N SER A 413 -5.91 -14.00 -5.36
CA SER A 413 -6.22 -14.43 -3.99
C SER A 413 -6.84 -15.83 -3.95
N SER A 414 -6.66 -16.51 -2.82
CA SER A 414 -7.34 -17.76 -2.51
C SER A 414 -8.29 -17.56 -1.33
N LEU A 415 -9.41 -18.27 -1.32
CA LEU A 415 -10.38 -18.24 -0.24
C LEU A 415 -10.43 -19.62 0.43
N LEU A 416 -10.12 -19.65 1.71
CA LEU A 416 -10.08 -20.85 2.52
C LEU A 416 -11.29 -20.88 3.46
N SER A 417 -12.20 -21.82 3.27
CA SER A 417 -13.30 -22.14 4.19
C SER A 417 -12.82 -23.26 5.10
N LEU A 418 -12.44 -22.94 6.34
CA LEU A 418 -11.71 -23.81 7.24
C LEU A 418 -12.57 -24.29 8.39
N ALA A 419 -12.69 -25.61 8.55
CA ALA A 419 -13.18 -26.25 9.75
C ALA A 419 -12.00 -26.72 10.61
N VAL A 420 -11.98 -26.31 11.87
CA VAL A 420 -10.91 -26.62 12.83
C VAL A 420 -11.50 -27.31 14.05
N GLU A 421 -11.02 -28.52 14.35
CA GLU A 421 -11.35 -29.25 15.58
C GLU A 421 -10.08 -29.29 16.43
N THR A 422 -10.06 -28.59 17.55
CA THR A 422 -8.91 -28.47 18.47
C THR A 422 -9.38 -28.42 19.93
N GLU A 423 -8.56 -28.93 20.82
CA GLU A 423 -8.78 -28.76 22.28
C GLU A 423 -8.31 -27.38 22.76
N ASN A 424 -7.49 -26.68 21.95
CA ASN A 424 -6.97 -25.36 22.25
C ASN A 424 -7.50 -24.32 21.26
N ASP A 425 -8.66 -23.75 21.52
CA ASP A 425 -9.31 -22.74 20.67
C ASP A 425 -8.56 -21.39 20.64
N ASP A 426 -7.59 -21.19 21.54
CA ASP A 426 -6.72 -19.99 21.60
C ASP A 426 -5.38 -20.18 20.85
N ALA A 427 -5.18 -21.36 20.24
CA ALA A 427 -4.02 -21.59 19.39
C ALA A 427 -4.09 -20.75 18.10
N THR A 428 -2.95 -20.15 17.73
CA THR A 428 -2.83 -19.38 16.49
C THR A 428 -2.08 -20.18 15.44
N PHE A 429 -2.75 -20.44 14.34
CA PHE A 429 -2.18 -21.06 13.15
C PHE A 429 -1.69 -19.96 12.20
N PHE A 430 -0.56 -20.18 11.53
CA PHE A 430 -0.08 -19.31 10.48
C PHE A 430 -0.10 -20.08 9.16
N ILE A 431 -0.92 -19.63 8.21
CA ILE A 431 -1.22 -20.34 6.98
C ILE A 431 -0.62 -19.56 5.81
N SER A 432 0.16 -20.26 4.99
CA SER A 432 0.77 -19.71 3.78
C SER A 432 0.39 -20.55 2.58
N MET A 433 0.19 -19.92 1.43
CA MET A 433 0.24 -20.65 0.16
C MET A 433 1.69 -21.06 -0.13
N ALA A 434 1.89 -22.28 -0.57
CA ALA A 434 3.22 -22.81 -0.84
C ALA A 434 3.22 -23.73 -2.07
N VAL A 435 4.39 -23.92 -2.64
CA VAL A 435 4.65 -24.91 -3.71
C VAL A 435 5.67 -25.93 -3.22
N LYS A 436 5.34 -27.20 -3.36
CA LYS A 436 6.28 -28.32 -3.26
C LYS A 436 6.83 -28.60 -4.64
N SER A 437 8.13 -28.42 -4.83
CA SER A 437 8.81 -28.69 -6.08
C SER A 437 8.85 -30.19 -6.37
N ALA A 438 8.40 -30.59 -7.54
CA ALA A 438 8.53 -31.98 -8.01
C ALA A 438 10.00 -32.42 -8.12
N GLN A 439 10.88 -31.49 -8.51
CA GLN A 439 12.27 -31.75 -8.78
C GLN A 439 13.10 -31.94 -7.49
N THR A 440 12.80 -31.15 -6.45
CA THR A 440 13.62 -31.15 -5.23
C THR A 440 12.90 -31.69 -4.01
N GLY A 441 11.59 -31.88 -4.06
CA GLY A 441 10.73 -32.25 -2.93
C GLY A 441 10.61 -31.19 -1.84
N LYS A 442 11.27 -30.03 -2.00
CA LYS A 442 11.26 -28.93 -1.02
C LYS A 442 10.03 -28.04 -1.17
N TYR A 443 9.59 -27.48 -0.05
CA TYR A 443 8.51 -26.50 0.00
C TYR A 443 9.06 -25.08 -0.11
N LYS A 444 8.33 -24.22 -0.79
CA LYS A 444 8.59 -22.78 -0.85
C LYS A 444 7.30 -22.01 -0.59
N THR A 445 7.27 -21.23 0.48
CA THR A 445 6.18 -20.26 0.74
C THR A 445 6.14 -19.23 -0.39
N LEU A 446 4.96 -18.97 -0.90
CA LEU A 446 4.76 -18.03 -1.99
C LEU A 446 4.73 -16.60 -1.46
N ASN A 447 5.47 -15.73 -2.13
CA ASN A 447 5.53 -14.29 -1.91
C ASN A 447 5.81 -13.86 -0.44
N GLU A 448 6.38 -14.75 0.38
CA GLU A 448 6.65 -14.56 1.83
C GLU A 448 5.40 -14.25 2.67
N GLN A 449 4.22 -14.49 2.12
CA GLN A 449 2.94 -14.17 2.73
C GLN A 449 2.50 -15.24 3.72
N THR A 450 1.88 -14.79 4.80
CA THR A 450 1.24 -15.69 5.77
C THR A 450 0.04 -15.01 6.40
N THR A 451 -1.01 -15.78 6.62
CA THR A 451 -2.25 -15.33 7.28
C THR A 451 -2.40 -16.02 8.62
N PRO A 452 -2.61 -15.30 9.70
CA PRO A 452 -2.92 -15.91 11.00
C PRO A 452 -4.37 -16.36 11.01
N PHE A 453 -4.62 -17.46 11.71
CA PHE A 453 -5.95 -17.93 12.05
C PHE A 453 -5.97 -18.42 13.49
N ASN A 454 -6.85 -17.84 14.31
CA ASN A 454 -7.11 -18.25 15.67
C ASN A 454 -8.64 -18.30 15.82
N PRO A 455 -9.25 -19.45 16.06
CA PRO A 455 -10.71 -19.61 16.04
C PRO A 455 -11.42 -18.63 16.96
N LYS A 456 -10.97 -18.51 18.20
CA LYS A 456 -11.56 -17.64 19.21
C LYS A 456 -11.45 -16.15 18.85
N ARG A 457 -10.27 -15.72 18.37
CA ARG A 457 -10.04 -14.33 17.94
C ARG A 457 -10.83 -13.97 16.69
N LYS A 458 -10.89 -14.87 15.71
CA LYS A 458 -11.69 -14.69 14.49
C LYS A 458 -13.15 -14.45 14.82
N GLN A 459 -13.73 -15.26 15.71
CA GLN A 459 -15.12 -15.08 16.14
C GLN A 459 -15.35 -13.72 16.80
N LEU A 460 -14.47 -13.31 17.71
CA LEU A 460 -14.57 -12.02 18.38
C LEU A 460 -14.38 -10.86 17.39
N TYR A 461 -13.43 -10.97 16.48
CA TYR A 461 -13.18 -10.00 15.42
C TYR A 461 -14.43 -9.81 14.54
N ASP A 462 -15.03 -10.90 14.06
CA ASP A 462 -16.22 -10.84 13.21
C ASP A 462 -17.42 -10.19 13.93
N GLN A 463 -17.58 -10.44 15.24
CA GLN A 463 -18.59 -9.78 16.06
C GLN A 463 -18.35 -8.27 16.15
N ILE A 464 -17.10 -7.83 16.34
CA ILE A 464 -16.74 -6.41 16.38
C ILE A 464 -17.04 -5.74 15.03
N ILE A 465 -16.55 -6.32 13.94
CA ILE A 465 -16.72 -5.78 12.58
C ILE A 465 -18.22 -5.72 12.19
N SER A 466 -18.99 -6.74 12.54
CA SER A 466 -20.43 -6.76 12.30
C SER A 466 -21.16 -5.64 13.05
N ARG A 467 -20.84 -5.40 14.32
CA ARG A 467 -21.41 -4.30 15.11
C ARG A 467 -21.11 -2.92 14.54
N LEU A 468 -19.97 -2.78 13.85
CA LEU A 468 -19.56 -1.54 13.19
C LEU A 468 -20.19 -1.36 11.79
N ASN A 469 -21.07 -2.28 11.37
CA ASN A 469 -21.66 -2.30 10.03
C ASN A 469 -20.62 -2.32 8.91
N LEU A 470 -19.50 -2.97 9.15
CA LEU A 470 -18.49 -3.26 8.13
C LEU A 470 -18.81 -4.65 7.52
N LYS A 471 -18.60 -4.81 6.21
CA LYS A 471 -18.82 -6.11 5.57
C LYS A 471 -17.85 -7.15 6.15
N THR A 472 -18.40 -8.27 6.60
CA THR A 472 -17.61 -9.42 7.06
C THR A 472 -17.63 -10.53 6.02
N GLN A 473 -16.56 -11.31 5.98
CA GLN A 473 -16.60 -12.65 5.39
C GLN A 473 -17.33 -13.61 6.33
N ASN A 474 -17.81 -14.73 5.81
CA ASN A 474 -18.33 -15.77 6.69
C ASN A 474 -17.27 -16.17 7.72
N TYR A 475 -17.70 -16.48 8.94
CA TYR A 475 -16.81 -16.84 10.05
C TYR A 475 -15.75 -17.89 9.70
N GLN A 476 -16.11 -18.85 8.83
CA GLN A 476 -15.21 -19.91 8.38
C GLN A 476 -14.29 -19.50 7.22
N ASP A 477 -14.54 -18.36 6.60
CA ASP A 477 -13.79 -17.93 5.42
C ASP A 477 -12.57 -17.10 5.81
N VAL A 478 -11.42 -17.45 5.25
CA VAL A 478 -10.14 -16.78 5.41
C VAL A 478 -9.59 -16.44 4.03
N GLU A 479 -9.56 -15.17 3.68
CA GLU A 479 -8.89 -14.73 2.45
C GLU A 479 -7.37 -14.81 2.65
N LEU A 480 -6.72 -15.58 1.80
CA LEU A 480 -5.26 -15.66 1.80
C LEU A 480 -4.67 -14.55 0.92
N PRO A 481 -3.49 -14.05 1.26
CA PRO A 481 -2.78 -13.08 0.44
C PRO A 481 -2.58 -13.60 -0.99
N SER A 482 -2.75 -12.70 -1.94
CA SER A 482 -2.58 -13.01 -3.37
C SER A 482 -1.19 -13.57 -3.66
N ILE A 483 -1.17 -14.56 -4.53
CA ILE A 483 0.04 -15.21 -5.00
C ILE A 483 0.32 -14.82 -6.46
N ASN A 484 1.57 -14.94 -6.87
CA ASN A 484 2.02 -14.78 -8.25
C ASN A 484 3.17 -15.76 -8.50
N THR A 485 2.92 -16.82 -9.29
CA THR A 485 3.95 -17.85 -9.50
C THR A 485 3.72 -18.70 -10.75
N HIS A 486 4.81 -19.23 -11.26
CA HIS A 486 4.80 -20.28 -12.28
C HIS A 486 4.99 -21.64 -11.61
N LEU A 487 4.22 -22.64 -12.04
CA LEU A 487 4.34 -24.03 -11.64
C LEU A 487 4.98 -24.84 -12.78
N GLN A 488 5.93 -25.67 -12.46
CA GLN A 488 6.44 -26.69 -13.39
C GLN A 488 5.52 -27.92 -13.37
N GLN A 489 5.59 -28.74 -14.41
CA GLN A 489 4.89 -30.02 -14.41
C GLN A 489 5.34 -30.87 -13.20
N GLY A 490 4.37 -31.38 -12.44
CA GLY A 490 4.59 -32.16 -11.23
C GLY A 490 4.71 -31.34 -9.94
N ASP A 491 4.88 -30.01 -10.02
CA ASP A 491 4.84 -29.16 -8.83
C ASP A 491 3.46 -29.24 -8.16
N THR A 492 3.45 -29.25 -6.83
CA THR A 492 2.20 -29.31 -6.07
C THR A 492 2.00 -28.01 -5.30
N ILE A 493 0.92 -27.28 -5.62
CA ILE A 493 0.48 -26.13 -4.81
C ILE A 493 -0.32 -26.63 -3.60
N GLY A 494 -0.13 -26.00 -2.44
CA GLY A 494 -0.78 -26.40 -1.20
C GLY A 494 -0.70 -25.33 -0.14
N LEU A 495 -1.18 -25.69 1.05
CA LEU A 495 -1.04 -24.89 2.26
C LEU A 495 0.19 -25.35 3.05
N LEU A 496 0.92 -24.41 3.61
CA LEU A 496 1.95 -24.65 4.60
C LEU A 496 1.51 -24.03 5.92
N VAL A 497 1.32 -24.87 6.94
CA VAL A 497 0.85 -24.45 8.25
C VAL A 497 2.03 -24.38 9.21
N HIS A 498 2.21 -23.22 9.82
CA HIS A 498 3.29 -22.91 10.75
C HIS A 498 2.73 -22.67 12.16
N SER A 499 3.51 -22.97 13.18
CA SER A 499 3.21 -22.60 14.57
C SER A 499 3.66 -21.18 14.94
N GLN A 500 4.47 -20.54 14.12
CA GLN A 500 5.03 -19.20 14.34
C GLN A 500 5.22 -18.46 13.02
N SER A 501 5.22 -17.13 13.10
CA SER A 501 5.58 -16.27 11.96
C SER A 501 6.43 -15.08 12.43
N LYS A 502 7.41 -14.68 11.62
CA LYS A 502 8.31 -13.56 11.89
C LYS A 502 7.62 -12.19 11.93
N TYR A 503 6.39 -12.09 11.42
CA TYR A 503 5.62 -10.84 11.39
C TYR A 503 4.79 -10.61 12.64
N TYR A 504 4.64 -11.65 13.46
CA TYR A 504 3.81 -11.68 14.64
C TYR A 504 4.64 -11.94 15.89
N LYS A 505 4.17 -11.44 17.02
CA LYS A 505 4.84 -11.67 18.29
C LYS A 505 4.80 -13.17 18.62
N ARG A 506 5.92 -13.69 19.07
CA ARG A 506 6.02 -15.09 19.47
C ARG A 506 5.10 -15.36 20.65
N VAL A 507 4.13 -16.23 20.45
CA VAL A 507 3.27 -16.75 21.53
C VAL A 507 4.09 -17.81 22.29
N LYS A 508 4.42 -17.54 23.55
CA LYS A 508 4.99 -18.56 24.44
C LYS A 508 3.93 -19.64 24.62
N GLN A 509 4.22 -20.89 24.35
CA GLN A 509 3.28 -22.01 24.48
C GLN A 509 2.14 -22.07 23.44
N ASN A 510 2.38 -21.57 22.22
CA ASN A 510 1.44 -21.79 21.11
C ASN A 510 1.46 -23.27 20.69
N LYS A 511 0.70 -24.11 21.42
CA LYS A 511 0.55 -25.51 21.07
C LYS A 511 -0.53 -25.61 20.01
N VAL A 512 -0.12 -25.83 18.78
CA VAL A 512 -1.01 -25.99 17.62
C VAL A 512 -1.20 -27.46 17.36
N GLU A 513 -2.34 -28.01 17.77
CA GLU A 513 -2.73 -29.39 17.51
C GLU A 513 -4.21 -29.37 17.11
N ALA A 514 -4.52 -29.78 15.90
CA ALA A 514 -5.88 -29.74 15.40
C ALA A 514 -6.11 -30.73 14.25
N TRP A 515 -7.37 -31.16 14.11
CA TRP A 515 -7.88 -31.65 12.84
C TRP A 515 -8.37 -30.47 12.02
N ILE A 516 -7.91 -30.35 10.80
CA ILE A 516 -8.42 -29.36 9.85
C ILE A 516 -9.02 -30.05 8.65
N SER A 517 -10.12 -29.48 8.15
CA SER A 517 -10.80 -29.89 6.94
C SER A 517 -11.50 -28.68 6.34
N GLY A 518 -12.10 -28.84 5.19
CA GLY A 518 -12.89 -27.79 4.56
C GLY A 518 -12.67 -27.70 3.06
N GLN A 519 -12.67 -26.48 2.55
CA GLN A 519 -12.55 -26.24 1.12
C GLN A 519 -11.65 -25.02 0.86
N ILE A 520 -10.89 -25.07 -0.20
CA ILE A 520 -10.15 -23.91 -0.70
C ILE A 520 -10.55 -23.60 -2.14
N LYS A 521 -10.77 -22.33 -2.43
CA LYS A 521 -10.93 -21.83 -3.80
C LYS A 521 -9.63 -21.15 -4.23
N LEU A 522 -9.05 -21.62 -5.32
CA LEU A 522 -7.87 -21.02 -5.94
C LEU A 522 -8.30 -20.07 -7.07
N PRO A 523 -7.47 -19.04 -7.40
CA PRO A 523 -7.66 -18.28 -8.63
C PRO A 523 -7.41 -19.17 -9.86
N LYS A 524 -7.68 -18.62 -11.05
CA LYS A 524 -7.49 -19.34 -12.32
C LYS A 524 -6.06 -19.83 -12.47
N LEU A 525 -5.91 -21.11 -12.86
CA LEU A 525 -4.66 -21.66 -13.37
C LEU A 525 -4.63 -21.44 -14.89
N TRP A 526 -3.60 -20.76 -15.36
CA TRP A 526 -3.37 -20.50 -16.79
C TRP A 526 -2.41 -21.54 -17.32
N SER A 527 -2.78 -22.23 -18.40
CA SER A 527 -1.85 -23.13 -19.11
C SER A 527 -0.77 -22.34 -19.86
N GLU A 528 0.38 -23.00 -20.15
CA GLU A 528 1.44 -22.36 -20.95
C GLU A 528 0.93 -21.87 -22.32
N LYS A 529 -0.02 -22.60 -22.93
CA LYS A 529 -0.66 -22.19 -24.20
C LYS A 529 -1.45 -20.88 -24.04
N GLU A 530 -2.23 -20.75 -22.98
CA GLU A 530 -3.00 -19.52 -22.70
C GLU A 530 -2.09 -18.32 -22.41
N VAL A 531 -0.92 -18.56 -21.78
CA VAL A 531 0.08 -17.52 -21.51
C VAL A 531 0.78 -17.04 -22.77
N THR A 532 1.02 -17.94 -23.74
CA THR A 532 1.79 -17.64 -24.97
C THR A 532 0.92 -17.17 -26.14
N GLN A 533 -0.39 -17.45 -26.14
CA GLN A 533 -1.31 -17.06 -27.20
C GLN A 533 -1.89 -15.64 -27.04
N GLN A 534 -1.61 -14.98 -25.93
CA GLN A 534 -2.01 -13.61 -25.61
C GLN A 534 -0.81 -12.67 -25.60
#